data_aab8cba726ae039334794f54275a8b08
#
_entry.id   aab8cba726ae039334794f54275a8b08
#
_cell.length_a   1.000
_cell.length_b   1.000
_cell.length_c   1.000
_cell.angle_alpha   90.00
_cell.angle_beta   90.00
_cell.angle_gamma   90.00
#
_symmetry.space_group_name_H-M   'P 1'
#
loop_
_entity.id
_entity.type
_entity.pdbx_description
1 polymer ?
#
loop_
_entity_poly.entity_id
_entity_poly.type
_entity_poly.pdbx_seq_one_letter_code
_entity_poly.pdbx_strand_id
1 'polypeptide(L)'
;MKVAIAFIGTGRYLNFLPQYYEHIEENFLPNTEKTILAFTDGEMEGLPDNVKVYHQEHLEWPFITLKRFEIINKAREEILKNDWFVFIDADAFVVGKVTEEEFLERCCGHTTDEVPLFGVHHPCHRAGMPPHKTKTGAYETDEKSEAYFDVSKELPPIYWQGCFWGGKVPPVLAMIDEIEGRVNRDLENDIVALWHDETHINKYFHEREFDVHTFGIEYAYPQLFQMEEYWMEVLEEEYRDPEIIKKLVIGDGSMNMGDSDIPVMEYPAKILHLAKNNPILQEGSSELDRSKASLEL
;
A
#
# COMPACT_ATOMS: atom_id res chain seq x y z
N MET A 1 -18.42 0.42 -14.49
CA MET A 1 -17.07 -0.06 -14.09
C MET A 1 -17.22 -1.17 -13.06
N LYS A 2 -16.38 -2.21 -13.13
CA LYS A 2 -16.28 -3.28 -12.13
C LYS A 2 -14.86 -3.31 -11.58
N VAL A 3 -14.70 -3.50 -10.28
CA VAL A 3 -13.40 -3.44 -9.63
C VAL A 3 -13.17 -4.65 -8.75
N ALA A 4 -12.07 -5.38 -8.99
CA ALA A 4 -11.56 -6.39 -8.07
C ALA A 4 -10.60 -5.72 -7.08
N ILE A 5 -10.78 -5.96 -5.78
CA ILE A 5 -9.94 -5.40 -4.72
C ILE A 5 -9.34 -6.56 -3.91
N ALA A 6 -8.02 -6.62 -3.82
CA ALA A 6 -7.34 -7.68 -3.09
C ALA A 6 -7.04 -7.29 -1.65
N PHE A 7 -7.34 -8.21 -0.74
CA PHE A 7 -6.99 -8.20 0.67
C PHE A 7 -6.14 -9.44 0.98
N ILE A 8 -4.93 -9.27 1.50
CA ILE A 8 -4.09 -10.39 1.96
C ILE A 8 -3.91 -10.24 3.46
N GLY A 9 -4.66 -11.06 4.23
CA GLY A 9 -4.63 -11.02 5.69
C GLY A 9 -4.59 -12.41 6.28
N THR A 10 -3.42 -12.83 6.78
CA THR A 10 -3.22 -14.10 7.48
C THR A 10 -2.84 -13.87 8.94
N GLY A 11 -3.04 -14.87 9.80
CA GLY A 11 -2.80 -14.74 11.23
C GLY A 11 -3.62 -13.56 11.82
N ARG A 12 -2.95 -12.64 12.51
CA ARG A 12 -3.60 -11.48 13.13
C ARG A 12 -4.23 -10.50 12.13
N TYR A 13 -3.68 -10.42 10.93
CA TYR A 13 -4.19 -9.51 9.90
C TYR A 13 -5.56 -9.91 9.35
N LEU A 14 -5.98 -11.16 9.55
CA LEU A 14 -7.33 -11.60 9.23
C LEU A 14 -8.39 -10.78 9.99
N ASN A 15 -8.07 -10.32 11.20
CA ASN A 15 -8.98 -9.52 12.04
C ASN A 15 -9.35 -8.17 11.42
N PHE A 16 -8.60 -7.67 10.45
CA PHE A 16 -8.93 -6.42 9.78
C PHE A 16 -10.05 -6.57 8.73
N LEU A 17 -10.30 -7.78 8.22
CA LEU A 17 -11.19 -7.97 7.07
C LEU A 17 -12.60 -7.36 7.26
N PRO A 18 -13.29 -7.48 8.41
CA PRO A 18 -14.61 -6.88 8.58
C PRO A 18 -14.59 -5.35 8.43
N GLN A 19 -13.68 -4.68 9.13
CA GLN A 19 -13.54 -3.22 9.08
C GLN A 19 -13.01 -2.74 7.71
N TYR A 20 -12.04 -3.45 7.15
CA TYR A 20 -11.55 -3.20 5.80
C TYR A 20 -12.69 -3.22 4.78
N TYR A 21 -13.57 -4.23 4.86
CA TYR A 21 -14.74 -4.34 4.00
C TYR A 21 -15.68 -3.14 4.17
N GLU A 22 -16.02 -2.77 5.40
CA GLU A 22 -16.89 -1.63 5.70
C GLU A 22 -16.32 -0.33 5.12
N HIS A 23 -15.05 -0.05 5.36
CA HIS A 23 -14.38 1.14 4.85
C HIS A 23 -14.33 1.18 3.31
N ILE A 24 -14.10 0.03 2.67
CA ILE A 24 -14.13 -0.08 1.19
C ILE A 24 -15.55 0.21 0.67
N GLU A 25 -16.59 -0.40 1.26
CA GLU A 25 -17.96 -0.20 0.77
C GLU A 25 -18.44 1.24 0.95
N GLU A 26 -18.11 1.86 2.07
CA GLU A 26 -18.56 3.22 2.40
C GLU A 26 -17.79 4.30 1.65
N ASN A 27 -16.48 4.12 1.49
CA ASN A 27 -15.60 5.23 1.10
C ASN A 27 -14.90 5.04 -0.25
N PHE A 28 -14.63 3.80 -0.67
CA PHE A 28 -13.92 3.56 -1.93
C PHE A 28 -14.89 3.21 -3.05
N LEU A 29 -15.05 4.11 -4.02
CA LEU A 29 -15.93 3.92 -5.18
C LEU A 29 -17.35 3.45 -4.76
N PRO A 30 -18.07 4.16 -3.90
CA PRO A 30 -19.24 3.65 -3.18
C PRO A 30 -20.41 3.20 -4.08
N ASN A 31 -20.46 3.68 -5.34
CA ASN A 31 -21.51 3.32 -6.30
C ASN A 31 -21.03 2.33 -7.38
N THR A 32 -19.84 1.77 -7.22
CA THR A 32 -19.21 0.87 -8.19
C THR A 32 -19.38 -0.58 -7.75
N GLU A 33 -19.62 -1.49 -8.71
CA GLU A 33 -19.63 -2.94 -8.45
C GLU A 33 -18.21 -3.39 -8.06
N LYS A 34 -18.08 -3.94 -6.85
CA LYS A 34 -16.81 -4.39 -6.28
C LYS A 34 -16.83 -5.88 -5.97
N THR A 35 -15.71 -6.54 -6.20
CA THR A 35 -15.43 -7.89 -5.74
C THR A 35 -14.20 -7.86 -4.84
N ILE A 36 -14.36 -8.21 -3.56
CA ILE A 36 -13.24 -8.32 -2.63
C ILE A 36 -12.65 -9.72 -2.72
N LEU A 37 -11.37 -9.81 -3.04
CA LEU A 37 -10.60 -11.05 -3.13
C LEU A 37 -9.80 -11.20 -1.83
N ALA A 38 -10.33 -11.99 -0.88
CA ALA A 38 -9.74 -12.15 0.43
C ALA A 38 -8.86 -13.41 0.49
N PHE A 39 -7.56 -13.23 0.67
CA PHE A 39 -6.58 -14.31 0.82
C PHE A 39 -6.26 -14.48 2.30
N THR A 40 -6.73 -15.58 2.91
CA THR A 40 -6.70 -15.78 4.36
C THR A 40 -6.38 -17.22 4.73
N ASP A 41 -5.82 -17.43 5.93
CA ASP A 41 -5.54 -18.74 6.52
C ASP A 41 -6.66 -19.25 7.44
N GLY A 42 -7.68 -18.43 7.70
CA GLY A 42 -8.81 -18.75 8.55
C GLY A 42 -10.15 -18.76 7.81
N GLU A 43 -11.11 -19.47 8.39
CA GLU A 43 -12.51 -19.45 7.94
C GLU A 43 -13.20 -18.21 8.53
N MET A 44 -14.05 -17.56 7.71
CA MET A 44 -14.89 -16.46 8.13
C MET A 44 -16.34 -16.73 7.73
N GLU A 45 -17.23 -16.68 8.72
CA GLU A 45 -18.67 -16.84 8.51
C GLU A 45 -19.33 -15.47 8.27
N GLY A 46 -20.44 -15.49 7.55
CA GLY A 46 -21.29 -14.29 7.38
C GLY A 46 -20.72 -13.23 6.45
N LEU A 47 -19.73 -13.55 5.63
CA LEU A 47 -19.19 -12.62 4.63
C LEU A 47 -20.22 -12.28 3.55
N PRO A 48 -20.25 -11.04 3.06
CA PRO A 48 -21.08 -10.62 1.95
C PRO A 48 -20.79 -11.39 0.65
N ASP A 49 -21.78 -11.49 -0.23
CA ASP A 49 -21.71 -12.28 -1.48
C ASP A 49 -20.61 -11.82 -2.44
N ASN A 50 -20.21 -10.55 -2.37
CA ASN A 50 -19.15 -9.96 -3.18
C ASN A 50 -17.73 -10.18 -2.60
N VAL A 51 -17.60 -10.87 -1.47
CA VAL A 51 -16.31 -11.31 -0.92
C VAL A 51 -16.03 -12.74 -1.38
N LYS A 52 -14.91 -12.93 -2.07
CA LYS A 52 -14.43 -14.24 -2.54
C LYS A 52 -13.20 -14.63 -1.74
N VAL A 53 -13.31 -15.71 -0.97
CA VAL A 53 -12.24 -16.19 -0.10
C VAL A 53 -11.36 -17.20 -0.83
N TYR A 54 -10.06 -16.98 -0.76
CA TYR A 54 -9.01 -17.88 -1.25
C TYR A 54 -8.13 -18.30 -0.08
N HIS A 55 -7.95 -19.60 0.08
CA HIS A 55 -7.07 -20.09 1.13
C HIS A 55 -5.61 -19.68 0.85
N GLN A 56 -4.99 -19.06 1.86
CA GLN A 56 -3.59 -18.67 1.87
C GLN A 56 -2.97 -19.05 3.19
N GLU A 57 -2.07 -20.03 3.19
CA GLU A 57 -1.30 -20.37 4.40
C GLU A 57 -0.52 -19.15 4.90
N HIS A 58 -0.42 -19.04 6.22
CA HIS A 58 0.40 -17.98 6.81
C HIS A 58 1.86 -18.16 6.41
N LEU A 59 2.42 -17.12 5.83
CA LEU A 59 3.87 -17.03 5.57
C LEU A 59 4.47 -16.01 6.53
N GLU A 60 5.59 -16.36 7.13
CA GLU A 60 6.34 -15.41 7.95
C GLU A 60 6.86 -14.24 7.11
N TRP A 61 6.99 -13.09 7.77
CA TRP A 61 7.63 -11.94 7.15
C TRP A 61 9.11 -12.27 6.83
N PRO A 62 9.65 -11.90 5.65
CA PRO A 62 9.04 -11.04 4.64
C PRO A 62 8.25 -11.78 3.53
N PHE A 63 8.12 -13.09 3.58
CA PHE A 63 7.60 -13.88 2.48
C PHE A 63 6.13 -13.62 2.16
N ILE A 64 5.32 -13.23 3.15
CA ILE A 64 3.91 -12.89 2.90
C ILE A 64 3.77 -11.65 2.00
N THR A 65 4.68 -10.69 2.10
CA THR A 65 4.73 -9.52 1.22
C THR A 65 5.45 -9.82 -0.09
N LEU A 66 6.60 -10.45 -0.03
CA LEU A 66 7.43 -10.78 -1.20
C LEU A 66 6.66 -11.65 -2.23
N LYS A 67 5.86 -12.61 -1.75
CA LYS A 67 5.06 -13.51 -2.60
C LYS A 67 3.65 -13.00 -2.93
N ARG A 68 3.37 -11.74 -2.67
CA ARG A 68 2.08 -11.09 -2.90
C ARG A 68 1.52 -11.36 -4.30
N PHE A 69 2.35 -11.31 -5.32
CA PHE A 69 1.95 -11.51 -6.71
C PHE A 69 1.53 -12.94 -7.01
N GLU A 70 2.27 -13.94 -6.50
CA GLU A 70 1.90 -15.36 -6.53
C GLU A 70 0.55 -15.59 -5.82
N ILE A 71 0.36 -14.95 -4.66
CA ILE A 71 -0.88 -15.05 -3.87
C ILE A 71 -2.07 -14.48 -4.66
N ILE A 72 -1.93 -13.29 -5.21
CA ILE A 72 -3.00 -12.61 -6.00
C ILE A 72 -3.33 -13.42 -7.26
N ASN A 73 -2.34 -14.03 -7.88
CA ASN A 73 -2.53 -14.81 -9.11
C ASN A 73 -3.45 -16.03 -8.93
N LYS A 74 -3.65 -16.53 -7.69
CA LYS A 74 -4.64 -17.58 -7.38
C LYS A 74 -6.08 -17.16 -7.73
N ALA A 75 -6.38 -15.86 -7.73
CA ALA A 75 -7.69 -15.32 -8.08
C ALA A 75 -7.78 -14.79 -9.52
N ARG A 76 -6.84 -15.14 -10.39
CA ARG A 76 -6.74 -14.62 -11.75
C ARG A 76 -8.04 -14.68 -12.55
N GLU A 77 -8.77 -15.80 -12.47
CA GLU A 77 -10.03 -15.97 -13.19
C GLU A 77 -11.13 -15.00 -12.70
N GLU A 78 -11.10 -14.64 -11.42
CA GLU A 78 -12.04 -13.67 -10.86
C GLU A 78 -11.62 -12.25 -11.21
N ILE A 79 -10.32 -11.95 -11.18
CA ILE A 79 -9.77 -10.65 -11.61
C ILE A 79 -10.19 -10.36 -13.08
N LEU A 80 -10.11 -11.35 -13.97
CA LEU A 80 -10.48 -11.20 -15.39
C LEU A 80 -11.95 -10.83 -15.64
N LYS A 81 -12.85 -10.95 -14.66
CA LYS A 81 -14.26 -10.54 -14.76
C LYS A 81 -14.48 -9.05 -14.48
N ASN A 82 -13.42 -8.33 -14.12
CA ASN A 82 -13.45 -6.93 -13.73
C ASN A 82 -12.73 -6.05 -14.76
N ASP A 83 -13.01 -4.74 -14.72
CA ASP A 83 -12.35 -3.75 -15.57
C ASP A 83 -11.04 -3.27 -14.95
N TRP A 84 -11.04 -3.14 -13.61
CA TRP A 84 -9.95 -2.66 -12.79
C TRP A 84 -9.60 -3.65 -11.69
N PHE A 85 -8.32 -3.64 -11.33
CA PHE A 85 -7.80 -4.32 -10.14
C PHE A 85 -7.13 -3.29 -9.24
N VAL A 86 -7.36 -3.40 -7.94
CA VAL A 86 -6.78 -2.54 -6.91
C VAL A 86 -6.24 -3.42 -5.77
N PHE A 87 -5.02 -3.20 -5.40
CA PHE A 87 -4.45 -3.72 -4.18
C PHE A 87 -4.44 -2.64 -3.11
N ILE A 88 -4.93 -2.96 -1.92
CA ILE A 88 -4.86 -2.15 -0.71
C ILE A 88 -4.39 -3.07 0.41
N ASP A 89 -3.33 -2.69 1.15
CA ASP A 89 -2.83 -3.49 2.27
C ASP A 89 -3.94 -3.76 3.30
N ALA A 90 -3.85 -4.90 3.98
CA ALA A 90 -4.85 -5.32 4.97
C ALA A 90 -5.00 -4.34 6.14
N ASP A 91 -3.94 -3.62 6.47
CA ASP A 91 -3.87 -2.58 7.50
C ASP A 91 -3.93 -1.16 6.93
N ALA A 92 -4.47 -1.00 5.72
CA ALA A 92 -4.71 0.29 5.09
C ALA A 92 -6.23 0.52 4.91
N PHE A 93 -6.79 1.50 5.59
CA PHE A 93 -8.22 1.76 5.62
C PHE A 93 -8.58 3.01 4.83
N VAL A 94 -9.59 2.91 3.99
CA VAL A 94 -10.12 4.05 3.23
C VAL A 94 -11.00 4.89 4.15
N VAL A 95 -10.46 5.96 4.69
CA VAL A 95 -11.11 6.85 5.66
C VAL A 95 -11.75 8.08 5.00
N GLY A 96 -11.24 8.48 3.85
CA GLY A 96 -11.78 9.58 3.05
C GLY A 96 -12.51 9.06 1.81
N LYS A 97 -13.61 9.70 1.46
CA LYS A 97 -14.41 9.30 0.29
C LYS A 97 -13.62 9.47 -1.01
N VAL A 98 -13.51 8.39 -1.79
CA VAL A 98 -12.92 8.34 -3.13
C VAL A 98 -14.03 7.99 -4.12
N THR A 99 -14.48 8.97 -4.91
CA THR A 99 -15.53 8.76 -5.92
C THR A 99 -14.97 8.12 -7.19
N GLU A 100 -15.84 7.53 -8.01
CA GLU A 100 -15.46 7.01 -9.33
C GLU A 100 -14.88 8.12 -10.23
N GLU A 101 -15.49 9.31 -10.18
CA GLU A 101 -15.03 10.48 -10.93
C GLU A 101 -13.60 10.88 -10.51
N GLU A 102 -13.36 11.04 -9.20
CA GLU A 102 -12.03 11.35 -8.65
C GLU A 102 -11.00 10.29 -9.02
N PHE A 103 -11.35 9.01 -8.88
CA PHE A 103 -10.44 7.90 -9.18
C PHE A 103 -10.07 7.87 -10.68
N LEU A 104 -11.06 7.98 -11.57
CA LEU A 104 -10.84 7.98 -13.02
C LEU A 104 -10.11 9.25 -13.48
N GLU A 105 -10.45 10.42 -12.95
CA GLU A 105 -9.74 11.66 -13.24
C GLU A 105 -8.23 11.53 -12.86
N ARG A 106 -7.95 10.91 -11.71
CA ARG A 106 -6.58 10.64 -11.29
C ARG A 106 -5.87 9.65 -12.20
N CYS A 107 -6.53 8.53 -12.59
CA CYS A 107 -5.92 7.50 -13.43
C CYS A 107 -5.84 7.86 -14.91
N CYS A 108 -6.74 8.71 -15.42
CA CYS A 108 -6.79 9.07 -16.85
C CYS A 108 -6.23 10.48 -17.12
N GLY A 109 -6.03 11.29 -16.07
CA GLY A 109 -5.61 12.68 -16.18
C GLY A 109 -6.60 13.55 -16.95
N HIS A 110 -6.17 14.76 -17.29
CA HIS A 110 -6.96 15.66 -18.15
C HIS A 110 -6.74 15.40 -19.65
N THR A 111 -5.96 14.37 -19.99
CA THR A 111 -5.67 13.97 -21.37
C THR A 111 -6.52 12.75 -21.76
N THR A 112 -6.75 12.56 -23.03
CA THR A 112 -7.48 11.41 -23.58
C THR A 112 -6.69 10.10 -23.51
N ASP A 113 -5.45 10.13 -23.07
CA ASP A 113 -4.57 8.98 -22.96
C ASP A 113 -4.69 8.38 -21.56
N GLU A 114 -5.35 7.21 -21.50
CA GLU A 114 -5.49 6.46 -20.24
C GLU A 114 -4.13 5.93 -19.78
N VAL A 115 -3.81 6.20 -18.51
CA VAL A 115 -2.66 5.58 -17.86
C VAL A 115 -3.13 4.26 -17.24
N PRO A 116 -2.61 3.11 -17.72
CA PRO A 116 -3.20 1.82 -17.38
C PRO A 116 -2.86 1.31 -15.98
N LEU A 117 -1.80 1.84 -15.35
CA LEU A 117 -1.33 1.45 -14.03
C LEU A 117 -1.27 2.65 -13.09
N PHE A 118 -1.36 2.40 -11.81
CA PHE A 118 -1.13 3.40 -10.78
C PHE A 118 -0.42 2.83 -9.55
N GLY A 119 0.28 3.72 -8.84
CA GLY A 119 0.84 3.48 -7.52
C GLY A 119 0.74 4.74 -6.67
N VAL A 120 1.11 4.65 -5.40
CA VAL A 120 1.07 5.76 -4.46
C VAL A 120 2.49 6.20 -4.08
N HIS A 121 2.74 7.50 -4.03
CA HIS A 121 4.04 8.03 -3.62
C HIS A 121 4.32 7.66 -2.16
N HIS A 122 5.47 7.06 -1.90
CA HIS A 122 5.86 6.67 -0.55
C HIS A 122 6.11 7.92 0.33
N PRO A 123 5.35 8.13 1.41
CA PRO A 123 5.45 9.34 2.22
C PRO A 123 6.82 9.53 2.88
N CYS A 124 7.42 8.46 3.41
CA CYS A 124 8.74 8.54 4.04
C CYS A 124 9.86 8.86 3.04
N HIS A 125 9.81 8.29 1.82
CA HIS A 125 10.76 8.62 0.77
C HIS A 125 10.68 10.10 0.38
N ARG A 126 9.48 10.62 0.20
CA ARG A 126 9.24 12.02 -0.11
C ARG A 126 9.72 12.94 1.01
N ALA A 127 9.50 12.54 2.27
CA ALA A 127 9.89 13.29 3.45
C ALA A 127 11.39 13.19 3.77
N GLY A 128 12.14 12.29 3.10
CA GLY A 128 13.53 12.00 3.45
C GLY A 128 13.69 11.35 4.82
N MET A 129 12.65 10.66 5.29
CA MET A 129 12.58 10.02 6.61
C MET A 129 13.08 8.57 6.57
N PRO A 130 13.52 8.01 7.74
CA PRO A 130 13.77 6.58 7.82
C PRO A 130 12.51 5.75 7.46
N PRO A 131 12.66 4.60 6.80
CA PRO A 131 13.89 4.01 6.31
C PRO A 131 14.45 4.66 5.05
N HIS A 132 13.76 5.61 4.44
CA HIS A 132 14.10 6.24 3.18
C HIS A 132 14.72 7.64 3.34
N LYS A 133 15.51 7.85 4.40
CA LYS A 133 16.19 9.12 4.70
C LYS A 133 17.15 9.61 3.59
N THR A 134 17.54 8.72 2.69
CA THR A 134 18.27 9.06 1.48
C THR A 134 17.59 8.42 0.27
N LYS A 135 17.63 9.08 -0.90
CA LYS A 135 17.06 8.51 -2.12
C LYS A 135 17.70 7.16 -2.48
N THR A 136 18.99 6.99 -2.22
CA THR A 136 19.72 5.74 -2.47
C THR A 136 19.34 4.62 -1.53
N GLY A 137 18.96 4.92 -0.29
CA GLY A 137 18.55 3.91 0.70
C GLY A 137 17.21 3.22 0.42
N ALA A 138 16.46 3.71 -0.57
CA ALA A 138 15.21 3.11 -1.00
C ALA A 138 15.37 2.01 -2.06
N TYR A 139 16.49 1.97 -2.77
CA TYR A 139 16.67 1.13 -3.96
C TYR A 139 17.58 -0.06 -3.70
N GLU A 140 17.26 -1.20 -4.33
CA GLU A 140 18.11 -2.38 -4.34
C GLU A 140 19.41 -2.12 -5.10
N THR A 141 20.55 -2.42 -4.48
CA THR A 141 21.87 -2.18 -5.03
C THR A 141 22.68 -3.46 -5.31
N ASP A 142 22.13 -4.62 -4.99
CA ASP A 142 22.72 -5.90 -5.40
C ASP A 142 22.49 -6.10 -6.91
N GLU A 143 23.56 -6.04 -7.69
CA GLU A 143 23.52 -6.23 -9.15
C GLU A 143 22.96 -7.60 -9.59
N LYS A 144 22.86 -8.56 -8.67
CA LYS A 144 22.31 -9.88 -8.95
C LYS A 144 20.78 -9.93 -8.80
N SER A 145 20.20 -8.98 -8.09
CA SER A 145 18.74 -8.91 -7.92
C SER A 145 18.06 -8.45 -9.21
N GLU A 146 16.94 -9.06 -9.52
CA GLU A 146 16.04 -8.62 -10.59
C GLU A 146 15.43 -7.23 -10.34
N ALA A 147 15.54 -6.75 -9.10
CA ALA A 147 15.09 -5.41 -8.70
C ALA A 147 16.21 -4.37 -8.62
N TYR A 148 17.41 -4.68 -9.13
CA TYR A 148 18.59 -3.83 -9.08
C TYR A 148 18.39 -2.44 -9.69
N PHE A 149 18.89 -1.42 -8.99
CA PHE A 149 19.04 -0.04 -9.46
C PHE A 149 20.50 0.42 -9.42
N ASP A 150 20.97 0.97 -10.51
CA ASP A 150 22.29 1.61 -10.56
C ASP A 150 22.22 3.00 -9.91
N VAL A 151 22.48 3.04 -8.61
CA VAL A 151 22.44 4.28 -7.82
C VAL A 151 23.55 5.27 -8.14
N SER A 152 24.50 4.93 -9.03
CA SER A 152 25.49 5.88 -9.55
C SER A 152 24.90 6.80 -10.61
N LYS A 153 23.76 6.46 -11.19
CA LYS A 153 23.00 7.26 -12.14
C LYS A 153 21.99 8.15 -11.44
N GLU A 154 21.38 9.05 -12.19
CA GLU A 154 20.24 9.82 -11.70
C GLU A 154 19.11 8.86 -11.31
N LEU A 155 18.73 8.91 -10.03
CA LEU A 155 17.63 8.09 -9.53
C LEU A 155 16.28 8.74 -9.85
N PRO A 156 15.25 7.92 -10.08
CA PRO A 156 13.92 8.44 -10.30
C PRO A 156 13.45 9.31 -9.12
N PRO A 157 12.71 10.40 -9.37
CA PRO A 157 12.25 11.31 -8.33
C PRO A 157 11.12 10.72 -7.46
N ILE A 158 10.48 9.66 -7.94
CA ILE A 158 9.34 9.03 -7.29
C ILE A 158 9.74 7.63 -6.84
N TYR A 159 9.35 7.28 -5.62
CA TYR A 159 9.37 5.93 -5.08
C TYR A 159 7.97 5.58 -4.60
N TRP A 160 7.40 4.48 -5.09
CA TRP A 160 6.04 4.06 -4.79
C TRP A 160 6.00 3.10 -3.60
N GLN A 161 5.05 3.33 -2.69
CA GLN A 161 4.78 2.43 -1.58
C GLN A 161 3.95 1.23 -2.04
N GLY A 162 4.26 0.05 -1.52
CA GLY A 162 3.58 -1.20 -1.86
C GLY A 162 2.16 -1.34 -1.32
N CYS A 163 1.63 -0.36 -0.56
CA CYS A 163 0.35 -0.48 0.14
C CYS A 163 -0.89 -0.17 -0.71
N PHE A 164 -0.75 0.60 -1.80
CA PHE A 164 -1.84 0.97 -2.70
C PHE A 164 -1.34 1.07 -4.14
N TRP A 165 -1.78 0.16 -4.96
CA TRP A 165 -1.44 0.10 -6.39
C TRP A 165 -2.49 -0.67 -7.18
N GLY A 166 -2.47 -0.54 -8.49
CA GLY A 166 -3.39 -1.24 -9.36
C GLY A 166 -3.40 -0.72 -10.78
N GLY A 167 -4.54 -0.92 -11.45
CA GLY A 167 -4.73 -0.45 -12.81
C GLY A 167 -5.83 -1.21 -13.55
N LYS A 168 -5.85 -1.05 -14.86
CA LYS A 168 -6.68 -1.87 -15.76
C LYS A 168 -6.24 -3.32 -15.71
N VAL A 169 -7.19 -4.24 -15.74
CA VAL A 169 -6.92 -5.67 -15.53
C VAL A 169 -5.86 -6.25 -16.46
N PRO A 170 -5.85 -6.05 -17.79
CA PRO A 170 -4.80 -6.64 -18.63
C PRO A 170 -3.39 -6.19 -18.29
N PRO A 171 -3.08 -4.88 -18.12
CA PRO A 171 -1.77 -4.39 -17.68
C PRO A 171 -1.37 -4.89 -16.31
N VAL A 172 -2.30 -4.94 -15.35
CA VAL A 172 -2.02 -5.42 -13.99
C VAL A 172 -1.67 -6.91 -14.00
N LEU A 173 -2.39 -7.74 -14.77
CA LEU A 173 -2.06 -9.16 -14.88
C LEU A 173 -0.68 -9.39 -15.49
N ALA A 174 -0.29 -8.57 -16.47
CA ALA A 174 1.07 -8.61 -17.04
C ALA A 174 2.12 -8.19 -16.00
N MET A 175 1.82 -7.19 -15.16
CA MET A 175 2.67 -6.77 -14.03
C MET A 175 2.82 -7.91 -13.02
N ILE A 176 1.72 -8.55 -12.63
CA ILE A 176 1.71 -9.66 -11.66
C ILE A 176 2.60 -10.80 -12.17
N ASP A 177 2.40 -11.25 -13.42
CA ASP A 177 3.17 -12.34 -14.01
C ASP A 177 4.68 -12.01 -14.06
N GLU A 178 5.02 -10.79 -14.42
CA GLU A 178 6.43 -10.38 -14.54
C GLU A 178 7.12 -10.25 -13.18
N ILE A 179 6.45 -9.62 -12.19
CA ILE A 179 7.05 -9.46 -10.86
C ILE A 179 7.14 -10.81 -10.14
N GLU A 180 6.12 -11.66 -10.24
CA GLU A 180 6.18 -13.05 -9.72
C GLU A 180 7.40 -13.78 -10.29
N GLY A 181 7.64 -13.68 -11.60
CA GLY A 181 8.80 -14.28 -12.26
C GLY A 181 10.13 -13.71 -11.74
N ARG A 182 10.23 -12.40 -11.51
CA ARG A 182 11.43 -11.73 -10.95
C ARG A 182 11.71 -12.20 -9.52
N VAL A 183 10.69 -12.18 -8.66
CA VAL A 183 10.79 -12.65 -7.28
C VAL A 183 11.25 -14.11 -7.23
N ASN A 184 10.69 -14.98 -8.07
CA ASN A 184 11.08 -16.39 -8.10
C ASN A 184 12.54 -16.57 -8.53
N ARG A 185 13.03 -15.82 -9.53
CA ARG A 185 14.45 -15.87 -9.93
C ARG A 185 15.38 -15.36 -8.83
N ASP A 186 15.00 -14.30 -8.12
CA ASP A 186 15.77 -13.82 -6.97
C ASP A 186 15.83 -14.89 -5.87
N LEU A 187 14.71 -15.49 -5.52
CA LEU A 187 14.66 -16.57 -4.51
C LEU A 187 15.46 -17.83 -4.91
N GLU A 188 15.48 -18.20 -6.19
CA GLU A 188 16.31 -19.28 -6.72
C GLU A 188 17.82 -19.00 -6.56
N ASN A 189 18.20 -17.73 -6.42
CA ASN A 189 19.55 -17.27 -6.19
C ASN A 189 19.83 -16.85 -4.74
N ASP A 190 18.96 -17.22 -3.78
CA ASP A 190 19.02 -16.84 -2.37
C ASP A 190 19.00 -15.31 -2.14
N ILE A 191 18.35 -14.55 -3.02
CA ILE A 191 18.20 -13.09 -2.94
C ILE A 191 16.81 -12.75 -2.42
N VAL A 192 16.76 -11.87 -1.43
CA VAL A 192 15.55 -11.20 -0.95
C VAL A 192 15.77 -9.70 -1.11
N ALA A 193 15.06 -9.07 -2.03
CA ALA A 193 15.22 -7.66 -2.33
C ALA A 193 14.98 -6.77 -1.09
N LEU A 194 15.65 -5.63 -1.01
CA LEU A 194 15.76 -4.74 0.16
C LEU A 194 14.42 -4.42 0.84
N TRP A 195 13.41 -3.99 0.07
CA TRP A 195 12.04 -3.73 0.55
C TRP A 195 11.04 -4.71 -0.09
N HIS A 196 11.48 -5.94 -0.32
CA HIS A 196 10.69 -7.08 -0.77
C HIS A 196 9.92 -6.79 -2.07
N ASP A 197 8.60 -6.97 -2.05
CA ASP A 197 7.69 -6.70 -3.17
C ASP A 197 7.71 -5.23 -3.64
N GLU A 198 7.82 -4.29 -2.70
CA GLU A 198 7.86 -2.86 -3.00
C GLU A 198 9.05 -2.48 -3.90
N THR A 199 10.23 -3.08 -3.68
CA THR A 199 11.40 -2.86 -4.53
C THR A 199 11.15 -3.37 -5.94
N HIS A 200 10.53 -4.54 -6.10
CA HIS A 200 10.17 -5.09 -7.41
C HIS A 200 9.09 -4.25 -8.12
N ILE A 201 8.09 -3.72 -7.37
CA ILE A 201 7.09 -2.78 -7.91
C ILE A 201 7.79 -1.54 -8.45
N ASN A 202 8.69 -0.93 -7.68
CA ASN A 202 9.43 0.24 -8.11
C ASN A 202 10.25 -0.02 -9.36
N LYS A 203 10.96 -1.16 -9.42
CA LYS A 203 11.70 -1.56 -10.61
C LYS A 203 10.79 -1.68 -11.83
N TYR A 204 9.66 -2.35 -11.69
CA TYR A 204 8.68 -2.53 -12.75
C TYR A 204 8.10 -1.19 -13.23
N PHE A 205 7.71 -0.31 -12.32
CA PHE A 205 7.12 1.00 -12.63
C PHE A 205 8.12 1.93 -13.33
N HIS A 206 9.37 1.97 -12.87
CA HIS A 206 10.39 2.81 -13.51
C HIS A 206 10.76 2.38 -14.92
N GLU A 207 10.61 1.11 -15.24
CA GLU A 207 10.76 0.63 -16.61
C GLU A 207 9.60 1.05 -17.51
N ARG A 208 8.48 1.53 -16.92
CA ARG A 208 7.22 1.91 -17.58
C ARG A 208 6.70 3.27 -17.13
N GLU A 209 7.60 4.18 -16.81
CA GLU A 209 7.35 5.49 -16.23
C GLU A 209 6.16 6.25 -16.84
N PHE A 210 5.97 6.17 -18.16
CA PHE A 210 4.88 6.87 -18.85
C PHE A 210 3.52 6.17 -18.73
N ASP A 211 3.50 4.94 -18.25
CA ASP A 211 2.28 4.12 -18.13
C ASP A 211 1.77 4.03 -16.68
N VAL A 212 2.36 4.78 -15.76
CA VAL A 212 2.05 4.73 -14.33
C VAL A 212 1.61 6.09 -13.81
N HIS A 213 0.39 6.17 -13.32
CA HIS A 213 -0.08 7.33 -12.57
C HIS A 213 0.37 7.26 -11.11
N THR A 214 0.73 8.40 -10.53
CA THR A 214 1.14 8.48 -9.12
C THR A 214 0.10 9.22 -8.30
N PHE A 215 -0.55 8.48 -7.40
CA PHE A 215 -1.40 9.07 -6.36
C PHE A 215 -0.52 9.76 -5.30
N GLY A 216 -1.04 10.85 -4.73
CA GLY A 216 -0.39 11.57 -3.65
C GLY A 216 -0.35 10.80 -2.34
N ILE A 217 0.41 11.31 -1.38
CA ILE A 217 0.61 10.68 -0.07
C ILE A 217 -0.67 10.57 0.78
N GLU A 218 -1.72 11.33 0.44
CA GLU A 218 -3.04 11.22 1.04
C GLU A 218 -3.70 9.84 0.83
N TYR A 219 -3.23 9.07 -0.14
CA TYR A 219 -3.65 7.68 -0.39
C TYR A 219 -2.73 6.63 0.28
N ALA A 220 -1.76 7.05 1.05
CA ALA A 220 -0.87 6.18 1.84
C ALA A 220 -0.47 6.86 3.15
N TYR A 221 -1.39 7.58 3.77
CA TYR A 221 -1.10 8.39 4.95
C TYR A 221 -0.79 7.49 6.16
N PRO A 222 0.42 7.52 6.71
CA PRO A 222 0.76 6.64 7.82
C PRO A 222 0.18 7.15 9.13
N GLN A 223 -0.57 6.30 9.84
CA GLN A 223 -1.09 6.57 11.18
C GLN A 223 0.03 6.98 12.15
N LEU A 224 1.27 6.55 11.88
CA LEU A 224 2.46 6.92 12.64
C LEU A 224 2.60 8.43 12.85
N PHE A 225 2.20 9.23 11.88
CA PHE A 225 2.27 10.69 11.97
C PHE A 225 1.29 11.28 12.99
N GLN A 226 0.35 10.50 13.48
CA GLN A 226 -0.57 10.87 14.55
C GLN A 226 -0.10 10.43 15.94
N MET A 227 1.00 9.65 16.04
CA MET A 227 1.46 9.02 17.26
C MET A 227 2.84 9.57 17.68
N GLU A 228 2.85 10.70 18.37
CA GLU A 228 4.09 11.37 18.83
C GLU A 228 5.03 10.43 19.61
N GLU A 229 4.46 9.58 20.48
CA GLU A 229 5.24 8.63 21.30
C GLU A 229 5.94 7.56 20.45
N TYR A 230 5.27 7.04 19.44
CA TYR A 230 5.83 6.03 18.55
C TYR A 230 7.02 6.58 17.75
N TRP A 231 6.95 7.81 17.28
CA TRP A 231 8.04 8.46 16.57
C TRP A 231 9.29 8.61 17.45
N MET A 232 9.10 8.90 18.75
CA MET A 232 10.21 8.99 19.68
C MET A 232 10.93 7.65 19.90
N GLU A 233 10.26 6.53 19.66
CA GLU A 233 10.87 5.19 19.80
C GLU A 233 11.54 4.71 18.52
N VAL A 234 10.94 4.99 17.36
CA VAL A 234 11.32 4.40 16.06
C VAL A 234 12.35 5.25 15.32
N LEU A 235 12.33 6.56 15.50
CA LEU A 235 13.29 7.44 14.85
C LEU A 235 14.69 7.25 15.43
N GLU A 236 15.71 7.28 14.58
CA GLU A 236 17.11 7.41 15.03
C GLU A 236 17.27 8.68 15.87
N GLU A 237 18.21 8.67 16.83
CA GLU A 237 18.39 9.72 17.85
C GLU A 237 18.48 11.13 17.26
N GLU A 238 19.07 11.27 16.08
CA GLU A 238 19.22 12.54 15.36
C GLU A 238 17.89 13.15 14.85
N TYR A 239 16.82 12.33 14.73
CA TYR A 239 15.50 12.75 14.27
C TYR A 239 14.47 12.85 15.41
N ARG A 240 14.86 12.55 16.66
CA ARG A 240 13.98 12.57 17.85
C ARG A 240 13.78 13.97 18.42
N ASP A 241 13.79 15.00 17.58
CA ASP A 241 13.50 16.35 18.03
C ASP A 241 11.97 16.53 18.20
N PRO A 242 11.46 16.77 19.43
CA PRO A 242 10.04 17.00 19.67
C PRO A 242 9.44 18.14 18.84
N GLU A 243 10.22 19.15 18.48
CA GLU A 243 9.76 20.27 17.67
C GLU A 243 9.61 19.87 16.19
N ILE A 244 10.44 18.95 15.70
CA ILE A 244 10.27 18.35 14.37
C ILE A 244 9.02 17.47 14.37
N ILE A 245 8.85 16.59 15.38
CA ILE A 245 7.70 15.70 15.51
C ILE A 245 6.40 16.49 15.60
N LYS A 246 6.35 17.55 16.41
CA LYS A 246 5.17 18.43 16.51
C LYS A 246 4.80 19.11 15.20
N LYS A 247 5.78 19.41 14.35
CA LYS A 247 5.54 19.97 13.01
C LYS A 247 5.00 18.95 12.04
N LEU A 248 5.25 17.65 12.27
CA LEU A 248 4.75 16.55 11.45
C LEU A 248 3.31 16.17 11.78
N VAL A 249 2.83 16.51 12.99
CA VAL A 249 1.49 16.17 13.48
C VAL A 249 0.66 17.45 13.62
N ILE A 250 -0.31 17.61 12.75
CA ILE A 250 -1.33 18.65 12.89
C ILE A 250 -2.65 18.01 13.30
N GLY A 251 -3.34 18.65 14.25
CA GLY A 251 -4.53 18.11 14.89
C GLY A 251 -5.78 17.92 14.00
N ASP A 252 -5.69 18.26 12.71
CA ASP A 252 -6.74 18.03 11.71
C ASP A 252 -6.41 16.88 10.75
N GLY A 253 -5.33 16.13 11.04
CA GLY A 253 -4.87 15.02 10.19
C GLY A 253 -4.09 15.48 8.95
N SER A 254 -3.80 16.76 8.79
CA SER A 254 -2.90 17.25 7.74
C SER A 254 -1.45 17.13 8.15
N MET A 255 -0.55 16.81 7.20
CA MET A 255 0.90 16.80 7.41
C MET A 255 1.48 18.18 7.12
N ASN A 256 1.98 18.87 8.15
CA ASN A 256 2.83 20.03 7.94
C ASN A 256 4.30 19.59 8.04
N MET A 257 4.97 19.53 6.92
CA MET A 257 6.38 19.14 6.84
C MET A 257 7.35 20.33 7.06
N GLY A 258 6.84 21.45 7.60
CA GLY A 258 7.64 22.63 7.91
C GLY A 258 8.27 23.30 6.69
N ASP A 259 9.39 24.02 6.90
CA ASP A 259 10.16 24.72 5.84
C ASP A 259 10.95 23.77 4.92
N SER A 260 10.70 22.45 4.98
CA SER A 260 11.24 21.53 3.98
C SER A 260 10.49 21.73 2.65
N ASP A 261 11.16 21.51 1.52
CA ASP A 261 10.57 21.55 0.17
C ASP A 261 9.48 20.47 -0.05
N ILE A 262 8.97 19.87 1.01
CA ILE A 262 7.92 18.88 0.99
C ILE A 262 6.59 19.63 1.05
N PRO A 263 5.76 19.51 0.00
CA PRO A 263 4.48 20.19 0.01
C PRO A 263 3.62 19.70 1.17
N VAL A 264 3.03 20.65 1.88
CA VAL A 264 1.94 20.39 2.84
C VAL A 264 0.87 19.54 2.15
N MET A 265 0.33 18.56 2.84
CA MET A 265 -0.86 17.88 2.33
C MET A 265 -1.99 18.91 2.24
N GLU A 266 -2.39 19.25 1.01
CA GLU A 266 -3.53 20.12 0.77
C GLU A 266 -4.86 19.42 1.02
N TYR A 267 -4.85 18.10 1.17
CA TYR A 267 -6.05 17.26 1.26
C TYR A 267 -6.00 16.34 2.48
N PRO A 268 -7.14 16.09 3.12
CA PRO A 268 -7.24 15.12 4.21
C PRO A 268 -6.90 13.70 3.71
N ALA A 269 -6.44 12.86 4.63
CA ALA A 269 -6.14 11.47 4.33
C ALA A 269 -7.32 10.76 3.64
N LYS A 270 -7.03 10.05 2.56
CA LYS A 270 -7.98 9.19 1.85
C LYS A 270 -7.82 7.74 2.28
N ILE A 271 -6.58 7.28 2.35
CA ILE A 271 -6.23 5.94 2.85
C ILE A 271 -5.25 6.12 4.00
N LEU A 272 -5.62 5.60 5.17
CA LEU A 272 -4.81 5.59 6.37
C LEU A 272 -4.14 4.23 6.54
N HIS A 273 -2.81 4.20 6.50
CA HIS A 273 -2.01 3.01 6.74
C HIS A 273 -1.72 2.89 8.24
N LEU A 274 -2.31 1.88 8.88
CA LEU A 274 -2.27 1.73 10.34
C LEU A 274 -0.86 1.46 10.87
N ALA A 275 -0.60 1.94 12.07
CA ALA A 275 0.65 1.66 12.78
C ALA A 275 0.76 0.17 13.14
N LYS A 276 1.97 -0.38 13.09
CA LYS A 276 2.23 -1.80 13.42
C LYS A 276 1.95 -2.15 14.90
N ASN A 277 1.85 -1.15 15.77
CA ASN A 277 1.41 -1.30 17.17
C ASN A 277 -0.09 -1.10 17.37
N ASN A 278 -0.88 -1.02 16.28
CA ASN A 278 -2.33 -0.89 16.38
C ASN A 278 -2.92 -2.01 17.26
N PRO A 279 -3.86 -1.70 18.18
CA PRO A 279 -4.46 -2.67 19.11
C PRO A 279 -5.06 -3.92 18.44
N ILE A 280 -5.57 -3.80 17.21
CA ILE A 280 -6.10 -4.94 16.44
C ILE A 280 -5.02 -6.00 16.19
N LEU A 281 -3.75 -5.61 16.08
CA LEU A 281 -2.63 -6.51 15.85
C LEU A 281 -2.08 -7.14 17.14
N GLN A 282 -2.50 -6.67 18.32
CA GLN A 282 -2.01 -7.19 19.58
C GLN A 282 -2.74 -8.50 19.95
N GLU A 283 -2.01 -9.44 20.52
CA GLU A 283 -2.58 -10.69 21.02
C GLU A 283 -3.57 -10.39 22.16
N GLY A 284 -4.76 -10.98 22.09
CA GLY A 284 -5.77 -10.85 23.13
C GLY A 284 -6.58 -9.55 23.11
N SER A 285 -6.46 -8.74 22.06
CA SER A 285 -7.35 -7.57 21.92
C SER A 285 -8.82 -7.98 21.88
N SER A 286 -9.63 -7.38 22.77
CA SER A 286 -11.07 -7.64 22.83
C SER A 286 -11.80 -6.98 21.65
N GLU A 287 -13.06 -7.41 21.36
CA GLU A 287 -13.91 -6.72 20.37
C GLU A 287 -14.09 -5.23 20.72
N LEU A 288 -14.10 -4.90 22.01
CA LEU A 288 -14.22 -3.53 22.48
C LEU A 288 -12.99 -2.68 22.15
N ASP A 289 -11.80 -3.28 22.22
CA ASP A 289 -10.55 -2.60 21.86
C ASP A 289 -10.44 -2.42 20.33
N ARG A 290 -10.98 -3.37 19.56
CA ARG A 290 -11.09 -3.27 18.09
C ARG A 290 -12.02 -2.13 17.67
N SER A 291 -13.17 -1.97 18.35
CA SER A 291 -14.11 -0.88 18.08
C SER A 291 -13.52 0.50 18.44
N LYS A 292 -12.69 0.59 19.48
CA LYS A 292 -12.00 1.83 19.85
C LYS A 292 -10.91 2.19 18.85
N ALA A 293 -10.15 1.21 18.37
CA ALA A 293 -9.13 1.44 17.35
C ALA A 293 -9.71 1.97 16.03
N SER A 294 -10.99 1.64 15.72
CA SER A 294 -11.70 2.20 14.56
C SER A 294 -12.30 3.59 14.79
N LEU A 295 -12.48 4.00 16.06
CA LEU A 295 -13.05 5.31 16.42
C LEU A 295 -11.98 6.41 16.63
N GLU A 296 -10.71 6.05 16.70
CA GLU A 296 -9.57 6.98 16.78
C GLU A 296 -8.98 7.29 15.38
N LEU A 297 -9.71 6.95 14.32
CA LEU A 297 -9.39 7.26 12.93
C LEU A 297 -9.92 8.64 12.51
#